data_89f99223fc627bbf7a470e3c76606daa
#
_entry.id   89f99223fc627bbf7a470e3c76606daa
#
_cell.length_a   1.000
_cell.length_b   1.000
_cell.length_c   1.000
_cell.angle_alpha   90.00
_cell.angle_beta   90.00
_cell.angle_gamma   90.00
#
_symmetry.space_group_name_H-M   'P 1'
#
loop_
_entity.id
_entity.type
_entity.pdbx_description
1 polymer ?
#
loop_
_entity_poly.entity_id
_entity_poly.type
_entity_poly.pdbx_seq_one_letter_code
_entity_poly.pdbx_strand_id
1 'polypeptide(L)'
;HKIQQFYNIPNDVNMAFGDNRLTINLSNDAHISILKKEIEKQGRVCLLEDFISKSNNDRVIEIVTPIYRKAKSNEKSLMIPKNIYKRLETKREWLSIHLYIDESYQNEFLIQYILPCLRELFDNNHLESFFFIKYRENDHFIKLRLLSKSNDSIHLYHEMMQLKQKWLKESELSTYAIVDYQPEINRYGGIETIEIIEDYFMYDSWLAIYIIDQTFNYPKEDRKSVV
;
A
#
# COMPACT_ATOMS: atom_id res chain seq x y z
N HIS A 1 -9.12 -29.43 16.98
CA HIS A 1 -7.99 -30.37 17.14
C HIS A 1 -7.78 -31.30 15.93
N LYS A 2 -8.80 -32.00 15.37
CA LYS A 2 -8.59 -32.90 14.21
C LYS A 2 -8.11 -32.19 12.95
N ILE A 3 -8.72 -31.05 12.60
CA ILE A 3 -8.32 -30.21 11.45
C ILE A 3 -6.92 -29.63 11.68
N GLN A 4 -6.66 -29.13 12.88
CA GLN A 4 -5.39 -28.57 13.27
C GLN A 4 -4.24 -29.59 13.13
N GLN A 5 -4.45 -30.82 13.57
CA GLN A 5 -3.47 -31.92 13.42
C GLN A 5 -3.29 -32.31 11.94
N PHE A 6 -4.38 -32.41 11.18
CA PHE A 6 -4.34 -32.80 9.78
C PHE A 6 -3.56 -31.83 8.90
N TYR A 7 -3.73 -30.52 9.12
CA TYR A 7 -3.06 -29.47 8.37
C TYR A 7 -1.81 -28.89 9.05
N ASN A 8 -1.38 -29.49 10.18
CA ASN A 8 -0.23 -29.04 10.97
C ASN A 8 -0.28 -27.54 11.35
N ILE A 9 -1.48 -27.07 11.72
CA ILE A 9 -1.69 -25.66 12.08
C ILE A 9 -1.13 -25.41 13.48
N PRO A 10 -0.27 -24.39 13.69
CA PRO A 10 0.27 -24.05 15.00
C PRO A 10 -0.84 -23.60 15.96
N ASN A 11 -0.57 -23.67 17.28
CA ASN A 11 -1.51 -23.20 18.29
C ASN A 11 -1.72 -21.70 18.25
N ASP A 12 -0.64 -20.95 17.98
CA ASP A 12 -0.68 -19.49 17.87
C ASP A 12 -0.74 -19.11 16.40
N VAL A 13 -1.80 -18.39 16.03
CA VAL A 13 -2.07 -17.90 14.69
C VAL A 13 -2.51 -16.45 14.75
N ASN A 14 -2.26 -15.69 13.70
CA ASN A 14 -2.73 -14.33 13.59
C ASN A 14 -4.00 -14.27 12.74
N MET A 15 -5.09 -13.80 13.33
CA MET A 15 -6.32 -13.48 12.61
C MET A 15 -6.17 -12.11 11.97
N ALA A 16 -6.28 -12.04 10.64
CA ALA A 16 -6.09 -10.82 9.86
C ALA A 16 -7.41 -10.07 9.63
N PHE A 17 -7.38 -8.75 9.87
CA PHE A 17 -8.46 -7.79 9.61
C PHE A 17 -7.88 -6.61 8.81
N GLY A 18 -7.87 -6.69 7.50
CA GLY A 18 -7.14 -5.72 6.69
C GLY A 18 -5.67 -5.65 7.13
N ASP A 19 -5.23 -4.48 7.54
CA ASP A 19 -3.85 -4.25 8.03
C ASP A 19 -3.64 -4.64 9.51
N ASN A 20 -4.71 -4.93 10.23
CA ASN A 20 -4.63 -5.31 11.64
C ASN A 20 -4.53 -6.82 11.82
N ARG A 21 -3.79 -7.25 12.83
CA ARG A 21 -3.64 -8.66 13.19
C ARG A 21 -3.94 -8.86 14.67
N LEU A 22 -4.70 -9.90 14.99
CA LEU A 22 -4.98 -10.31 16.36
C LEU A 22 -4.44 -11.72 16.58
N THR A 23 -3.49 -11.87 17.49
CA THR A 23 -2.97 -13.18 17.84
C THR A 23 -4.02 -14.01 18.57
N ILE A 24 -4.31 -15.18 18.03
CA ILE A 24 -5.28 -16.15 18.53
C ILE A 24 -4.53 -17.41 18.94
N ASN A 25 -4.66 -17.83 20.20
CA ASN A 25 -4.21 -19.14 20.65
C ASN A 25 -5.36 -20.13 20.52
N LEU A 26 -5.20 -21.13 19.66
CA LEU A 26 -6.23 -22.12 19.35
C LEU A 26 -6.50 -23.12 20.49
N SER A 27 -5.72 -23.10 21.57
CA SER A 27 -5.95 -23.86 22.80
C SER A 27 -6.67 -23.05 23.88
N ASN A 28 -6.95 -21.75 23.64
CA ASN A 28 -7.60 -20.86 24.59
C ASN A 28 -9.08 -20.67 24.23
N ASP A 29 -10.00 -21.07 25.11
CA ASP A 29 -11.45 -21.01 24.85
C ASP A 29 -11.98 -19.60 24.63
N ALA A 30 -11.40 -18.58 25.27
CA ALA A 30 -11.77 -17.18 25.06
C ALA A 30 -11.39 -16.73 23.64
N HIS A 31 -10.18 -17.09 23.17
CA HIS A 31 -9.74 -16.79 21.80
C HIS A 31 -10.55 -17.54 20.75
N ILE A 32 -10.92 -18.80 21.02
CA ILE A 32 -11.82 -19.57 20.15
C ILE A 32 -13.20 -18.92 20.08
N SER A 33 -13.70 -18.35 21.17
CA SER A 33 -14.99 -17.62 21.18
C SER A 33 -14.95 -16.36 20.34
N ILE A 34 -13.83 -15.63 20.34
CA ILE A 34 -13.61 -14.47 19.47
C ILE A 34 -13.60 -14.90 18.00
N LEU A 35 -12.83 -15.95 17.68
CA LEU A 35 -12.74 -16.50 16.32
C LEU A 35 -14.11 -16.92 15.78
N LYS A 36 -14.92 -17.62 16.59
CA LYS A 36 -16.27 -18.04 16.21
C LYS A 36 -17.16 -16.84 15.89
N LYS A 37 -17.19 -15.84 16.77
CA LYS A 37 -17.99 -14.62 16.56
C LYS A 37 -17.60 -13.91 15.25
N GLU A 38 -16.32 -13.88 14.93
CA GLU A 38 -15.88 -13.21 13.72
C GLU A 38 -16.25 -14.03 12.46
N ILE A 39 -16.15 -15.35 12.52
CA ILE A 39 -16.62 -16.24 11.44
C ILE A 39 -18.15 -16.09 11.24
N GLU A 40 -18.94 -16.02 12.32
CA GLU A 40 -20.40 -15.80 12.24
C GLU A 40 -20.73 -14.46 11.60
N LYS A 41 -19.95 -13.42 11.89
CA LYS A 41 -20.17 -12.06 11.36
C LYS A 41 -19.76 -11.92 9.88
N GLN A 42 -18.63 -12.48 9.48
CA GLN A 42 -18.03 -12.25 8.15
C GLN A 42 -18.16 -13.45 7.20
N GLY A 43 -18.62 -14.61 7.69
CA GLY A 43 -18.72 -15.86 6.93
C GLY A 43 -17.36 -16.56 6.69
N ARG A 44 -16.27 -15.83 6.78
CA ARG A 44 -14.90 -16.36 6.62
C ARG A 44 -13.90 -15.53 7.41
N VAL A 45 -12.77 -16.12 7.80
CA VAL A 45 -11.66 -15.44 8.48
C VAL A 45 -10.35 -15.95 7.88
N CYS A 46 -9.41 -15.05 7.68
CA CYS A 46 -8.05 -15.40 7.29
C CYS A 46 -7.19 -15.60 8.53
N LEU A 47 -6.56 -16.78 8.65
CA LEU A 47 -5.59 -17.08 9.68
C LEU A 47 -4.22 -17.20 9.04
N LEU A 48 -3.25 -16.50 9.59
CA LEU A 48 -1.86 -16.51 9.18
C LEU A 48 -1.02 -17.18 10.27
N GLU A 49 0.06 -17.85 9.89
CA GLU A 49 1.04 -18.33 10.86
C GLU A 49 1.66 -17.15 11.61
N ASP A 50 1.91 -17.32 12.91
CA ASP A 50 2.70 -16.39 13.69
C ASP A 50 4.18 -16.65 13.47
N PHE A 51 4.79 -15.90 12.55
CA PHE A 51 6.21 -16.03 12.22
C PHE A 51 7.14 -15.44 13.29
N ILE A 52 6.63 -14.60 14.18
CA ILE A 52 7.45 -13.92 15.21
C ILE A 52 7.85 -14.89 16.30
N SER A 53 7.00 -15.84 16.66
CA SER A 53 7.27 -16.81 17.74
C SER A 53 8.22 -17.96 17.36
N LYS A 54 8.54 -18.13 16.08
CA LYS A 54 9.30 -19.28 15.56
C LYS A 54 10.63 -18.93 14.85
N SER A 55 11.17 -17.73 15.04
CA SER A 55 12.39 -17.35 14.35
C SER A 55 13.62 -18.03 14.94
N ASN A 56 13.97 -19.18 14.42
CA ASN A 56 15.34 -19.61 14.28
C ASN A 56 15.72 -19.39 12.82
N ASN A 57 16.47 -18.30 12.60
CA ASN A 57 17.28 -17.96 11.42
C ASN A 57 16.64 -18.06 10.01
N ASP A 58 16.76 -17.00 9.26
CA ASP A 58 16.58 -16.84 7.80
C ASP A 58 15.21 -16.35 7.27
N ARG A 59 14.38 -15.66 8.08
CA ARG A 59 13.17 -15.02 7.55
C ARG A 59 13.19 -13.51 7.76
N VAL A 60 12.78 -12.78 6.74
CA VAL A 60 12.55 -11.34 6.83
C VAL A 60 11.38 -11.11 7.78
N ILE A 61 11.64 -10.47 8.91
CA ILE A 61 10.62 -10.10 9.91
C ILE A 61 10.34 -8.63 9.74
N GLU A 62 9.09 -8.29 9.44
CA GLU A 62 8.64 -6.90 9.54
C GLU A 62 8.44 -6.54 11.01
N ILE A 63 9.27 -5.65 11.54
CA ILE A 63 9.12 -5.14 12.90
C ILE A 63 8.50 -3.76 12.82
N VAL A 64 7.22 -3.64 13.16
CA VAL A 64 6.56 -2.36 13.34
C VAL A 64 6.73 -1.92 14.79
N THR A 65 7.63 -0.98 15.03
CA THR A 65 7.85 -0.42 16.36
C THR A 65 7.18 0.94 16.46
N PRO A 66 6.10 1.11 17.23
CA PRO A 66 5.54 2.43 17.47
C PRO A 66 6.51 3.26 18.32
N ILE A 67 6.95 4.37 17.79
CA ILE A 67 7.80 5.32 18.52
C ILE A 67 6.89 6.37 19.16
N TYR A 68 6.82 6.36 20.49
CA TYR A 68 6.10 7.38 21.24
C TYR A 68 7.08 8.40 21.83
N ARG A 69 6.85 9.67 21.55
CA ARG A 69 7.51 10.72 22.33
C ARG A 69 6.93 10.71 23.73
N LYS A 70 7.75 10.43 24.75
CA LYS A 70 7.32 10.52 26.14
C LYS A 70 7.05 12.00 26.44
N ALA A 71 5.78 12.39 26.56
CA ALA A 71 5.42 13.73 26.96
C ALA A 71 6.01 14.02 28.35
N LYS A 72 6.72 15.15 28.50
CA LYS A 72 7.09 15.62 29.84
C LYS A 72 5.78 15.89 30.57
N SER A 73 5.67 15.40 31.80
CA SER A 73 4.47 15.38 32.64
C SER A 73 3.83 16.75 32.95
N ASN A 74 4.33 17.83 32.35
CA ASN A 74 3.84 19.20 32.54
C ASN A 74 3.37 19.87 31.23
N GLU A 75 3.37 19.16 30.11
CA GLU A 75 2.72 19.71 28.92
C GLU A 75 1.21 19.53 29.10
N LYS A 76 0.50 20.64 29.40
CA LYS A 76 -0.96 20.67 29.26
C LYS A 76 -1.30 20.11 27.89
N SER A 77 -2.11 19.06 27.86
CA SER A 77 -2.70 18.55 26.63
C SER A 77 -3.18 19.76 25.82
N LEU A 78 -2.50 20.06 24.73
CA LEU A 78 -2.99 21.04 23.78
C LEU A 78 -4.27 20.43 23.21
N MET A 79 -5.40 20.82 23.77
CA MET A 79 -6.68 20.62 23.12
C MET A 79 -6.60 21.40 21.81
N ILE A 80 -6.29 20.70 20.73
CA ILE A 80 -6.40 21.27 19.38
C ILE A 80 -7.88 21.62 19.21
N PRO A 81 -8.22 22.91 19.10
CA PRO A 81 -9.62 23.29 18.89
C PRO A 81 -10.13 22.58 17.64
N LYS A 82 -11.30 21.95 17.72
CA LYS A 82 -11.92 21.20 16.61
C LYS A 82 -12.13 22.02 15.32
N ASN A 83 -11.90 23.32 15.35
CA ASN A 83 -12.09 24.25 14.23
C ASN A 83 -10.80 24.70 13.53
N ILE A 84 -9.63 24.14 13.87
CA ILE A 84 -8.42 24.37 13.09
C ILE A 84 -8.20 23.17 12.17
N TYR A 85 -9.12 22.90 11.28
CA TYR A 85 -8.77 22.29 10.01
C TYR A 85 -8.12 23.36 9.09
N LYS A 86 -7.06 23.99 9.58
CA LYS A 86 -6.10 24.56 8.66
C LYS A 86 -5.55 23.35 7.93
N ARG A 87 -5.92 23.19 6.66
CA ARG A 87 -5.31 22.21 5.77
C ARG A 87 -3.80 22.39 5.96
N LEU A 88 -3.15 21.40 6.54
CA LEU A 88 -1.69 21.41 6.64
C LEU A 88 -1.23 21.15 5.21
N GLU A 89 -0.94 22.23 4.49
CA GLU A 89 -0.51 22.17 3.10
C GLU A 89 0.96 21.75 3.11
N THR A 90 1.23 20.62 2.50
CA THR A 90 2.59 20.25 2.12
C THR A 90 3.03 21.20 1.00
N LYS A 91 4.34 21.44 0.89
CA LYS A 91 4.88 22.27 -0.21
C LYS A 91 4.86 21.53 -1.54
N ARG A 92 4.61 20.22 -1.52
CA ARG A 92 4.62 19.34 -2.69
C ARG A 92 3.22 19.25 -3.31
N GLU A 93 3.14 19.56 -4.59
CA GLU A 93 1.91 19.42 -5.37
C GLU A 93 1.93 18.13 -6.16
N TRP A 94 1.22 17.13 -5.67
CA TRP A 94 1.11 15.82 -6.27
C TRP A 94 -0.07 15.77 -7.27
N LEU A 95 0.21 15.36 -8.50
CA LEU A 95 -0.84 14.89 -9.40
C LEU A 95 -1.24 13.47 -9.00
N SER A 96 -2.47 13.27 -8.57
CA SER A 96 -2.97 11.97 -8.15
C SER A 96 -4.02 11.44 -9.13
N ILE A 97 -3.78 10.22 -9.62
CA ILE A 97 -4.61 9.56 -10.63
C ILE A 97 -5.02 8.19 -10.10
N HIS A 98 -6.30 7.87 -10.18
CA HIS A 98 -6.82 6.52 -9.99
C HIS A 98 -7.02 5.87 -11.36
N LEU A 99 -6.36 4.74 -11.58
CA LEU A 99 -6.40 3.97 -12.82
C LEU A 99 -7.20 2.70 -12.55
N TYR A 100 -8.43 2.64 -13.02
CA TYR A 100 -9.35 1.53 -12.78
C TYR A 100 -9.04 0.40 -13.77
N ILE A 101 -8.50 -0.67 -13.22
CA ILE A 101 -8.06 -1.84 -13.97
C ILE A 101 -8.20 -3.10 -13.09
N ASP A 102 -8.67 -4.19 -13.71
CA ASP A 102 -8.81 -5.46 -13.02
C ASP A 102 -7.48 -5.92 -12.42
N GLU A 103 -7.52 -6.53 -11.25
CA GLU A 103 -6.35 -6.97 -10.49
C GLU A 103 -5.42 -7.86 -11.32
N SER A 104 -5.98 -8.72 -12.14
CA SER A 104 -5.22 -9.65 -13.00
C SER A 104 -4.32 -8.95 -14.02
N TYR A 105 -4.67 -7.73 -14.44
CA TYR A 105 -3.93 -6.93 -15.42
C TYR A 105 -3.05 -5.83 -14.82
N GLN A 106 -3.16 -5.56 -13.52
CA GLN A 106 -2.43 -4.45 -12.88
C GLN A 106 -0.91 -4.58 -13.02
N ASN A 107 -0.36 -5.79 -12.89
CA ASN A 107 1.08 -6.02 -13.04
C ASN A 107 1.55 -5.75 -14.47
N GLU A 108 0.81 -6.27 -15.44
CA GLU A 108 1.09 -6.06 -16.85
C GLU A 108 1.04 -4.57 -17.20
N PHE A 109 0.00 -3.88 -16.74
CA PHE A 109 -0.17 -2.45 -16.96
C PHE A 109 0.98 -1.61 -16.36
N LEU A 110 1.42 -1.96 -15.14
CA LEU A 110 2.57 -1.30 -14.51
C LEU A 110 3.85 -1.44 -15.34
N ILE A 111 4.11 -2.60 -15.93
CA ILE A 111 5.34 -2.85 -16.69
C ILE A 111 5.25 -2.32 -18.12
N GLN A 112 4.13 -2.52 -18.80
CA GLN A 112 4.01 -2.17 -20.22
C GLN A 112 3.67 -0.71 -20.46
N TYR A 113 2.99 -0.04 -19.54
CA TYR A 113 2.50 1.33 -19.74
C TYR A 113 3.04 2.33 -18.73
N ILE A 114 3.03 2.00 -17.41
CA ILE A 114 3.47 2.96 -16.38
C ILE A 114 4.99 3.07 -16.36
N LEU A 115 5.73 1.97 -16.34
CA LEU A 115 7.19 2.00 -16.28
C LEU A 115 7.84 2.77 -17.44
N PRO A 116 7.46 2.56 -18.71
CA PRO A 116 7.98 3.36 -19.82
C PRO A 116 7.65 4.85 -19.67
N CYS A 117 6.43 5.16 -19.28
CA CYS A 117 6.00 6.54 -19.02
C CYS A 117 6.85 7.21 -17.92
N LEU A 118 7.06 6.54 -16.80
CA LEU A 118 7.90 7.07 -15.71
C LEU A 118 9.33 7.32 -16.16
N ARG A 119 9.92 6.40 -16.93
CA ARG A 119 11.27 6.58 -17.50
C ARG A 119 11.34 7.81 -18.39
N GLU A 120 10.42 7.97 -19.30
CA GLU A 120 10.34 9.12 -20.19
C GLU A 120 10.21 10.44 -19.41
N LEU A 121 9.35 10.49 -18.40
CA LEU A 121 9.15 11.66 -17.55
C LEU A 121 10.41 12.00 -16.73
N PHE A 122 11.15 11.00 -16.23
CA PHE A 122 12.42 11.23 -15.55
C PHE A 122 13.53 11.67 -16.50
N ASP A 123 13.65 11.02 -17.66
CA ASP A 123 14.66 11.36 -18.68
C ASP A 123 14.48 12.78 -19.22
N ASN A 124 13.23 13.21 -19.39
CA ASN A 124 12.88 14.57 -19.79
C ASN A 124 12.95 15.60 -18.63
N ASN A 125 13.31 15.15 -17.43
CA ASN A 125 13.42 15.99 -16.24
C ASN A 125 12.10 16.67 -15.81
N HIS A 126 10.94 16.04 -16.13
CA HIS A 126 9.61 16.52 -15.77
C HIS A 126 9.14 15.97 -14.42
N LEU A 127 9.62 14.79 -14.02
CA LEU A 127 9.23 14.11 -12.80
C LEU A 127 10.33 14.19 -11.73
N GLU A 128 9.98 14.58 -10.53
CA GLU A 128 10.84 14.55 -9.35
C GLU A 128 10.69 13.23 -8.58
N SER A 129 9.44 12.82 -8.36
CA SER A 129 9.10 11.64 -7.59
C SER A 129 7.79 11.03 -8.04
N PHE A 130 7.59 9.76 -7.74
CA PHE A 130 6.31 9.08 -7.91
C PHE A 130 6.15 8.00 -6.86
N PHE A 131 4.90 7.60 -6.62
CA PHE A 131 4.60 6.33 -5.98
C PHE A 131 3.24 5.81 -6.39
N PHE A 132 3.01 4.51 -6.18
CA PHE A 132 1.72 3.91 -6.46
C PHE A 132 1.27 2.98 -5.35
N ILE A 133 -0.05 2.80 -5.26
CA ILE A 133 -0.69 1.84 -4.36
C ILE A 133 -1.72 1.07 -5.16
N LYS A 134 -1.71 -0.26 -5.07
CA LYS A 134 -2.79 -1.10 -5.59
C LYS A 134 -3.91 -1.17 -4.56
N TYR A 135 -5.12 -0.85 -4.98
CA TYR A 135 -6.28 -0.77 -4.11
C TYR A 135 -7.32 -1.83 -4.47
N ARG A 136 -7.93 -2.46 -3.45
CA ARG A 136 -8.75 -3.66 -3.60
C ARG A 136 -10.00 -3.66 -2.73
N GLU A 137 -10.64 -2.57 -2.45
CA GLU A 137 -11.88 -2.63 -1.66
C GLU A 137 -13.09 -2.99 -2.52
N ASN A 138 -13.86 -1.99 -2.94
CA ASN A 138 -15.05 -2.24 -3.76
C ASN A 138 -14.72 -2.27 -5.24
N ASP A 139 -13.66 -1.55 -5.63
CA ASP A 139 -13.13 -1.47 -6.99
C ASP A 139 -11.64 -1.81 -6.99
N HIS A 140 -11.17 -2.33 -8.12
CA HIS A 140 -9.75 -2.60 -8.34
C HIS A 140 -9.13 -1.45 -9.12
N PHE A 141 -8.18 -0.76 -8.52
CA PHE A 141 -7.48 0.34 -9.19
C PHE A 141 -6.08 0.58 -8.63
N ILE A 142 -5.26 1.24 -9.44
CA ILE A 142 -3.93 1.72 -9.04
C ILE A 142 -4.06 3.21 -8.72
N LYS A 143 -3.68 3.60 -7.50
CA LYS A 143 -3.47 5.01 -7.13
C LYS A 143 -2.06 5.38 -7.57
N LEU A 144 -1.91 6.13 -8.65
CA LEU A 144 -0.64 6.66 -9.13
C LEU A 144 -0.51 8.11 -8.70
N ARG A 145 0.63 8.47 -8.13
CA ARG A 145 0.96 9.82 -7.71
C ARG A 145 2.26 10.25 -8.35
N LEU A 146 2.26 11.44 -8.92
CA LEU A 146 3.37 12.01 -9.67
C LEU A 146 3.69 13.40 -9.10
N LEU A 147 4.95 13.65 -8.76
CA LEU A 147 5.44 14.94 -8.30
C LEU A 147 6.27 15.58 -9.39
N SER A 148 5.84 16.76 -9.87
CA SER A 148 6.59 17.52 -10.87
C SER A 148 7.86 18.13 -10.30
N LYS A 149 8.94 18.07 -11.04
CA LYS A 149 10.21 18.68 -10.65
C LYS A 149 10.18 20.22 -10.61
N SER A 150 9.34 20.82 -11.43
CA SER A 150 9.16 22.28 -11.50
C SER A 150 8.05 22.81 -10.60
N ASN A 151 7.44 21.94 -9.79
CA ASN A 151 6.18 22.22 -9.11
C ASN A 151 5.04 22.61 -10.06
N ASP A 152 5.16 22.18 -11.32
CA ASP A 152 4.21 22.40 -12.40
C ASP A 152 3.40 21.15 -12.66
N SER A 153 2.41 20.93 -11.81
CA SER A 153 1.49 19.80 -11.93
C SER A 153 0.63 19.87 -13.21
N ILE A 154 0.47 21.05 -13.79
CA ILE A 154 -0.30 21.26 -15.02
C ILE A 154 0.39 20.60 -16.22
N HIS A 155 1.72 20.72 -16.31
CA HIS A 155 2.47 20.06 -17.37
C HIS A 155 2.35 18.54 -17.30
N LEU A 156 2.58 17.94 -16.13
CA LEU A 156 2.35 16.51 -15.92
C LEU A 156 0.91 16.09 -16.24
N TYR A 157 -0.07 16.91 -15.86
CA TYR A 157 -1.47 16.65 -16.20
C TYR A 157 -1.66 16.56 -17.72
N HIS A 158 -1.11 17.50 -18.51
CA HIS A 158 -1.24 17.47 -19.96
C HIS A 158 -0.59 16.25 -20.59
N GLU A 159 0.61 15.87 -20.16
CA GLU A 159 1.29 14.65 -20.62
C GLU A 159 0.47 13.39 -20.32
N MET A 160 -0.02 13.27 -19.07
CA MET A 160 -0.87 12.15 -18.68
C MET A 160 -2.18 12.10 -19.47
N MET A 161 -2.76 13.26 -19.84
CA MET A 161 -3.97 13.31 -20.67
C MET A 161 -3.74 12.85 -22.11
N GLN A 162 -2.56 13.07 -22.67
CA GLN A 162 -2.21 12.55 -24.00
C GLN A 162 -2.06 11.03 -23.97
N LEU A 163 -1.37 10.50 -22.96
CA LEU A 163 -1.17 9.05 -22.80
C LEU A 163 -2.46 8.29 -22.49
N LYS A 164 -3.39 8.90 -21.77
CA LYS A 164 -4.68 8.33 -21.39
C LYS A 164 -5.46 7.76 -22.58
N GLN A 165 -5.59 8.52 -23.65
CA GLN A 165 -6.36 8.08 -24.82
C GLN A 165 -5.74 6.85 -25.48
N LYS A 166 -4.41 6.75 -25.44
CA LYS A 166 -3.67 5.60 -25.88
C LYS A 166 -3.92 4.41 -24.94
N TRP A 167 -3.77 4.59 -23.65
CA TRP A 167 -3.97 3.53 -22.66
C TRP A 167 -5.37 2.93 -22.68
N LEU A 168 -6.43 3.78 -22.79
CA LEU A 168 -7.81 3.31 -22.89
C LEU A 168 -8.11 2.49 -24.16
N LYS A 169 -7.30 2.64 -25.22
CA LYS A 169 -7.48 1.89 -26.47
C LYS A 169 -6.62 0.64 -26.55
N GLU A 170 -5.43 0.68 -25.92
CA GLU A 170 -4.39 -0.33 -26.13
C GLU A 170 -4.21 -1.25 -24.91
N SER A 171 -4.90 -0.98 -23.78
CA SER A 171 -4.79 -1.75 -22.55
C SER A 171 -6.15 -2.10 -21.95
N GLU A 172 -6.13 -2.91 -20.89
CA GLU A 172 -7.31 -3.27 -20.08
C GLU A 172 -7.72 -2.18 -19.07
N LEU A 173 -7.27 -0.94 -19.27
CA LEU A 173 -7.68 0.20 -18.47
C LEU A 173 -9.15 0.54 -18.77
N SER A 174 -10.03 0.34 -17.79
CA SER A 174 -11.47 0.59 -17.95
C SER A 174 -11.81 2.09 -17.93
N THR A 175 -11.24 2.79 -16.95
CA THR A 175 -11.42 4.24 -16.79
C THR A 175 -10.34 4.80 -15.85
N TYR A 176 -10.32 6.11 -15.64
CA TYR A 176 -9.44 6.77 -14.68
C TYR A 176 -10.14 7.96 -14.06
N ALA A 177 -9.67 8.40 -12.90
CA ALA A 177 -10.10 9.62 -12.26
C ALA A 177 -8.90 10.42 -11.75
N ILE A 178 -8.94 11.73 -11.90
CA ILE A 178 -8.01 12.62 -11.23
C ILE A 178 -8.65 13.00 -9.91
N VAL A 179 -7.93 12.84 -8.84
CA VAL A 179 -8.41 13.04 -7.48
C VAL A 179 -7.45 13.93 -6.70
N ASP A 180 -7.97 14.63 -5.72
CA ASP A 180 -7.13 15.41 -4.81
C ASP A 180 -6.30 14.46 -3.93
N TYR A 181 -4.99 14.69 -3.86
CA TYR A 181 -4.14 13.94 -2.96
C TYR A 181 -4.24 14.53 -1.55
N GLN A 182 -4.67 13.71 -0.63
CA GLN A 182 -4.72 14.06 0.78
C GLN A 182 -3.73 13.17 1.54
N PRO A 183 -2.54 13.72 1.89
CA PRO A 183 -1.55 12.96 2.64
C PRO A 183 -2.05 12.66 4.05
N GLU A 184 -1.80 11.45 4.53
CA GLU A 184 -2.15 11.01 5.89
C GLU A 184 -1.16 11.57 6.93
N ILE A 185 -1.03 12.90 7.00
CA ILE A 185 -0.03 13.63 7.80
C ILE A 185 0.01 13.14 9.24
N ASN A 186 -1.15 12.99 9.88
CA ASN A 186 -1.22 12.57 11.29
C ASN A 186 -0.77 11.12 11.49
N ARG A 187 -1.01 10.24 10.51
CA ARG A 187 -0.59 8.84 10.55
C ARG A 187 0.92 8.70 10.50
N TYR A 188 1.58 9.56 9.74
CA TYR A 188 3.02 9.48 9.49
C TYR A 188 3.85 10.48 10.32
N GLY A 189 3.34 10.93 11.47
CA GLY A 189 4.12 11.69 12.45
C GLY A 189 4.14 13.20 12.27
N GLY A 190 3.34 13.73 11.36
CA GLY A 190 3.19 15.18 11.19
C GLY A 190 3.76 15.71 9.87
N ILE A 191 3.63 17.02 9.68
CA ILE A 191 4.02 17.70 8.45
C ILE A 191 5.53 17.65 8.16
N GLU A 192 6.34 17.56 9.20
CA GLU A 192 7.81 17.50 9.09
C GLU A 192 8.31 16.14 8.58
N THR A 193 7.50 15.10 8.71
CA THR A 193 7.88 13.73 8.37
C THR A 193 7.23 13.23 7.09
N ILE A 194 6.12 13.83 6.67
CA ILE A 194 5.35 13.31 5.54
C ILE A 194 6.15 13.31 4.24
N GLU A 195 6.96 14.35 3.97
CA GLU A 195 7.78 14.42 2.76
C GLU A 195 8.85 13.31 2.74
N ILE A 196 9.42 12.96 3.89
CA ILE A 196 10.38 11.86 4.01
C ILE A 196 9.70 10.51 3.74
N ILE A 197 8.47 10.35 4.22
CA ILE A 197 7.68 9.13 4.00
C ILE A 197 7.25 9.01 2.53
N GLU A 198 6.90 10.11 1.88
CA GLU A 198 6.60 10.12 0.45
C GLU A 198 7.84 9.73 -0.39
N ASP A 199 9.04 10.20 -0.01
CA ASP A 199 10.28 9.74 -0.63
C ASP A 199 10.52 8.24 -0.41
N TYR A 200 10.22 7.72 0.78
CA TYR A 200 10.28 6.29 1.04
C TYR A 200 9.30 5.50 0.16
N PHE A 201 8.07 6.00 -0.05
CA PHE A 201 7.10 5.36 -0.95
C PHE A 201 7.59 5.32 -2.40
N MET A 202 8.40 6.28 -2.84
CA MET A 202 9.04 6.23 -4.16
C MET A 202 9.98 5.03 -4.26
N TYR A 203 10.86 4.82 -3.27
CA TYR A 203 11.78 3.68 -3.27
C TYR A 203 11.05 2.35 -3.20
N ASP A 204 10.01 2.26 -2.38
CA ASP A 204 9.16 1.07 -2.28
C ASP A 204 8.48 0.76 -3.63
N SER A 205 7.96 1.79 -4.29
CA SER A 205 7.33 1.67 -5.61
C SER A 205 8.32 1.22 -6.69
N TRP A 206 9.56 1.74 -6.69
CA TRP A 206 10.61 1.28 -7.59
C TRP A 206 10.97 -0.18 -7.35
N LEU A 207 11.11 -0.58 -6.08
CA LEU A 207 11.39 -1.97 -5.73
C LEU A 207 10.26 -2.89 -6.17
N ALA A 208 9.00 -2.49 -5.95
CA ALA A 208 7.84 -3.25 -6.38
C ALA A 208 7.80 -3.43 -7.90
N ILE A 209 8.02 -2.35 -8.68
CA ILE A 209 8.12 -2.42 -10.14
C ILE A 209 9.27 -3.35 -10.56
N TYR A 210 10.44 -3.23 -9.96
CA TYR A 210 11.58 -4.09 -10.26
C TYR A 210 11.25 -5.57 -10.04
N ILE A 211 10.65 -5.92 -8.91
CA ILE A 211 10.25 -7.31 -8.62
C ILE A 211 9.21 -7.80 -9.64
N ILE A 212 8.21 -6.98 -9.95
CA ILE A 212 7.19 -7.33 -10.94
C ILE A 212 7.81 -7.55 -12.31
N ASP A 213 8.72 -6.67 -12.76
CA ASP A 213 9.40 -6.78 -14.06
C ASP A 213 10.22 -8.07 -14.15
N GLN A 214 10.98 -8.41 -13.11
CA GLN A 214 11.73 -9.65 -13.05
C GLN A 214 10.81 -10.89 -13.10
N THR A 215 9.69 -10.87 -12.39
CA THR A 215 8.75 -11.98 -12.34
C THR A 215 7.85 -12.06 -13.58
N PHE A 216 7.61 -10.94 -14.26
CA PHE A 216 6.78 -10.88 -15.47
C PHE A 216 7.41 -11.64 -16.64
N ASN A 217 8.73 -11.62 -16.72
CA ASN A 217 9.50 -12.27 -17.79
C ASN A 217 9.72 -13.77 -17.57
N TYR A 218 9.35 -14.33 -16.39
CA TYR A 218 9.42 -15.77 -16.17
C TYR A 218 8.23 -16.52 -16.79
N PRO A 219 8.42 -17.73 -17.33
CA PRO A 219 7.33 -18.58 -17.80
C PRO A 219 6.27 -18.76 -16.72
N LYS A 220 4.98 -18.82 -17.10
CA LYS A 220 3.86 -18.95 -16.14
C LYS A 220 3.95 -20.17 -15.23
N GLU A 221 4.69 -21.20 -15.62
CA GLU A 221 4.92 -22.43 -14.85
C GLU A 221 5.81 -22.20 -13.62
N ASP A 222 6.75 -21.25 -13.68
CA ASP A 222 7.65 -20.94 -12.57
C ASP A 222 7.10 -19.86 -11.60
N ARG A 223 6.01 -19.18 -11.97
CA ARG A 223 5.42 -18.12 -11.12
C ARG A 223 4.72 -18.63 -9.87
N LYS A 224 4.40 -19.92 -9.81
CA LYS A 224 3.74 -20.55 -8.64
C LYS A 224 4.69 -20.87 -7.49
N SER A 225 6.01 -20.77 -7.70
CA SER A 225 7.03 -21.12 -6.71
C SER A 225 7.62 -19.91 -5.96
N VAL A 226 7.16 -18.69 -6.23
CA VAL A 226 7.72 -17.41 -5.69
C VAL A 226 6.71 -16.67 -4.81
N VAL A 227 5.66 -17.36 -4.30
CA VAL A 227 4.69 -16.80 -3.34
C VAL A 227 4.84 -17.45 -1.97
#